data_b4f97df1b3687d5aaa3208f96de6aaf9
#
_entry.id   b4f97df1b3687d5aaa3208f96de6aaf9
#
_cell.length_a   1.000
_cell.length_b   1.000
_cell.length_c   1.000
_cell.angle_alpha   90.00
_cell.angle_beta   90.00
_cell.angle_gamma   90.00
#
_symmetry.space_group_name_H-M   'P 1'
#
loop_
_entity.id
_entity.type
_entity.pdbx_description
1 polymer ?
#
loop_
_entity_poly.entity_id
_entity_poly.type
_entity_poly.pdbx_seq_one_letter_code
_entity_poly.pdbx_strand_id
1 'polypeptide(L)'
;AELPFDTSFLQAFEGREGQTEHPILLCTVGRFSYPKAIDRAVYICRQLVQQSIDVCWYVVGYGGDELLIRKAIAETGMEKHFVLVGKQINPYPYIKACDIYVQPSRYEGKAVTVREAQILGKSVAITRFPTSSSQLEEGVDGIIIPNNAEGAAEGLAQFIADKQQQEAIKEQLRIRHYGNEKEVDKIYSAIEG
;
A
#
# COMPACT_ATOMS: atom_id res chain seq x y z
N ALA A 1 -0.65 -28.75 8.82
CA ALA A 1 -1.55 -28.04 9.71
C ALA A 1 -1.54 -26.58 9.23
N GLU A 2 -2.67 -26.11 8.71
CA GLU A 2 -2.86 -24.70 8.39
C GLU A 2 -2.80 -23.94 9.71
N LEU A 3 -1.85 -22.99 9.83
CA LEU A 3 -1.88 -22.05 10.93
C LEU A 3 -3.18 -21.24 10.82
N PRO A 4 -3.95 -21.09 11.89
CA PRO A 4 -5.20 -20.34 11.84
C PRO A 4 -4.86 -18.92 11.35
N PHE A 5 -5.63 -18.46 10.40
CA PHE A 5 -5.55 -17.11 9.86
C PHE A 5 -5.93 -16.13 10.99
N ASP A 6 -4.96 -15.38 11.51
CA ASP A 6 -5.22 -14.37 12.53
C ASP A 6 -5.87 -13.15 11.88
N THR A 7 -7.19 -13.12 11.90
CA THR A 7 -8.00 -12.00 11.44
C THR A 7 -8.34 -11.03 12.57
N SER A 8 -7.87 -11.28 13.79
CA SER A 8 -8.21 -10.44 14.96
C SER A 8 -7.91 -8.96 14.73
N PHE A 9 -6.80 -8.65 14.07
CA PHE A 9 -6.48 -7.30 13.67
C PHE A 9 -7.52 -6.72 12.69
N LEU A 10 -7.93 -7.50 11.68
CA LEU A 10 -8.93 -7.06 10.69
C LEU A 10 -10.33 -6.96 11.30
N GLN A 11 -10.68 -7.83 12.26
CA GLN A 11 -11.97 -7.76 12.97
C GLN A 11 -12.16 -6.42 13.68
N ALA A 12 -11.06 -5.80 14.15
CA ALA A 12 -11.13 -4.45 14.71
C ALA A 12 -11.60 -3.40 13.70
N PHE A 13 -11.57 -3.71 12.41
CA PHE A 13 -11.95 -2.81 11.30
C PHE A 13 -13.12 -3.33 10.46
N GLU A 14 -13.63 -4.54 10.73
CA GLU A 14 -14.83 -5.09 10.05
C GLU A 14 -16.09 -4.28 10.37
N GLY A 15 -16.94 -4.11 9.35
CA GLY A 15 -18.23 -3.40 9.50
C GLY A 15 -18.12 -1.87 9.53
N ARG A 16 -16.98 -1.30 9.18
CA ARG A 16 -16.74 0.15 9.21
C ARG A 16 -16.99 0.86 7.89
N GLU A 17 -17.40 0.14 6.85
CA GLU A 17 -17.79 0.75 5.58
C GLU A 17 -18.93 1.75 5.80
N GLY A 18 -18.67 3.03 5.49
CA GLY A 18 -19.64 4.12 5.65
C GLY A 18 -19.70 4.79 7.02
N GLN A 19 -18.88 4.40 8.00
CA GLN A 19 -18.74 5.15 9.26
C GLN A 19 -17.75 6.31 9.08
N THR A 20 -18.11 7.49 9.56
CA THR A 20 -17.33 8.74 9.43
C THR A 20 -16.25 8.91 10.49
N GLU A 21 -16.13 8.01 11.46
CA GLU A 21 -15.28 8.14 12.67
C GLU A 21 -14.28 6.98 12.82
N HIS A 22 -13.64 6.53 11.76
CA HIS A 22 -12.55 5.57 11.87
C HIS A 22 -11.28 6.10 11.20
N PRO A 23 -10.09 5.68 11.64
CA PRO A 23 -8.85 6.05 10.99
C PRO A 23 -8.83 5.57 9.54
N ILE A 24 -8.18 6.34 8.67
CA ILE A 24 -7.91 5.93 7.29
C ILE A 24 -6.92 4.77 7.32
N LEU A 25 -7.29 3.66 6.71
CA LEU A 25 -6.50 2.44 6.71
C LEU A 25 -5.50 2.44 5.54
N LEU A 26 -4.22 2.54 5.85
CA LEU A 26 -3.13 2.41 4.89
C LEU A 26 -2.50 1.02 5.01
N CYS A 27 -2.26 0.34 3.89
CA CYS A 27 -1.64 -0.97 3.85
C CYS A 27 -0.36 -0.98 3.02
N THR A 28 0.65 -1.68 3.51
CA THR A 28 1.84 -2.04 2.73
C THR A 28 2.11 -3.54 2.89
N VAL A 29 2.44 -4.22 1.80
CA VAL A 29 2.89 -5.62 1.84
C VAL A 29 4.29 -5.69 1.27
N GLY A 30 5.24 -6.21 2.05
CA GLY A 30 6.60 -6.32 1.58
C GLY A 30 7.61 -6.79 2.62
N ARG A 31 8.81 -7.10 2.14
CA ARG A 31 9.93 -7.49 3.00
C ARG A 31 10.43 -6.27 3.80
N PHE A 32 10.76 -6.47 5.07
CA PHE A 32 11.41 -5.43 5.89
C PHE A 32 12.89 -5.34 5.50
N SER A 33 13.18 -4.47 4.55
CA SER A 33 14.50 -4.28 3.96
C SER A 33 14.66 -2.85 3.45
N TYR A 34 15.89 -2.36 3.36
CA TYR A 34 16.21 -1.01 2.92
C TYR A 34 15.49 -0.56 1.63
N PRO A 35 15.40 -1.39 0.55
CA PRO A 35 14.66 -1.01 -0.66
C PRO A 35 13.19 -0.70 -0.43
N LYS A 36 12.54 -1.43 0.49
CA LYS A 36 11.11 -1.31 0.77
C LYS A 36 10.75 -0.10 1.63
N ALA A 37 11.73 0.48 2.31
CA ALA A 37 11.62 1.74 3.05
C ALA A 37 10.50 1.77 4.11
N ILE A 38 10.25 0.65 4.79
CA ILE A 38 9.23 0.59 5.85
C ILE A 38 9.63 1.50 7.04
N ASP A 39 10.94 1.63 7.30
CA ASP A 39 11.49 2.62 8.24
C ASP A 39 11.02 4.05 7.91
N ARG A 40 11.10 4.46 6.65
CA ARG A 40 10.65 5.77 6.18
C ARG A 40 9.13 5.93 6.26
N ALA A 41 8.37 4.85 6.02
CA ALA A 41 6.92 4.88 6.13
C ALA A 41 6.44 5.27 7.54
N VAL A 42 7.20 4.92 8.59
CA VAL A 42 6.91 5.38 9.96
C VAL A 42 6.97 6.91 10.07
N TYR A 43 7.98 7.55 9.47
CA TYR A 43 8.09 9.01 9.49
C TYR A 43 7.01 9.69 8.64
N ILE A 44 6.62 9.09 7.51
CA ILE A 44 5.50 9.57 6.69
C ILE A 44 4.21 9.51 7.53
N CYS A 45 3.94 8.38 8.19
CA CYS A 45 2.80 8.21 9.08
C CYS A 45 2.76 9.27 10.18
N ARG A 46 3.89 9.52 10.85
CA ARG A 46 4.01 10.56 11.87
C ARG A 46 3.61 11.94 11.32
N GLN A 47 4.06 12.29 10.12
CA GLN A 47 3.73 13.60 9.52
C GLN A 47 2.24 13.72 9.17
N LEU A 48 1.58 12.64 8.75
CA LEU A 48 0.14 12.62 8.53
C LEU A 48 -0.61 12.87 9.86
N VAL A 49 -0.22 12.18 10.93
CA VAL A 49 -0.79 12.37 12.28
C VAL A 49 -0.56 13.79 12.79
N GLN A 50 0.61 14.37 12.57
CA GLN A 50 0.92 15.77 12.93
C GLN A 50 0.05 16.78 12.16
N GLN A 51 -0.44 16.43 10.97
CA GLN A 51 -1.41 17.21 10.20
C GLN A 51 -2.87 16.95 10.62
N SER A 52 -3.08 16.26 11.75
CA SER A 52 -4.40 15.87 12.27
C SER A 52 -5.16 14.92 11.34
N ILE A 53 -4.46 14.15 10.52
CA ILE A 53 -5.05 13.10 9.71
C ILE A 53 -5.00 11.81 10.53
N ASP A 54 -6.17 11.30 10.92
CA ASP A 54 -6.26 10.04 11.65
C ASP A 54 -6.04 8.86 10.71
N VAL A 55 -4.88 8.23 10.83
CA VAL A 55 -4.47 7.08 9.99
C VAL A 55 -4.07 5.90 10.87
N CYS A 56 -4.34 4.69 10.38
CA CYS A 56 -3.71 3.47 10.84
C CYS A 56 -2.99 2.80 9.66
N TRP A 57 -1.67 2.81 9.70
CA TRP A 57 -0.85 2.19 8.66
C TRP A 57 -0.35 0.83 9.14
N TYR A 58 -0.84 -0.23 8.53
CA TYR A 58 -0.39 -1.58 8.86
C TYR A 58 0.46 -2.19 7.74
N VAL A 59 1.46 -2.93 8.15
CA VAL A 59 2.45 -3.52 7.25
C VAL A 59 2.49 -5.03 7.43
N VAL A 60 2.17 -5.73 6.34
CA VAL A 60 2.25 -7.20 6.26
C VAL A 60 3.61 -7.57 5.69
N GLY A 61 4.40 -8.31 6.46
CA GLY A 61 5.72 -8.74 6.02
C GLY A 61 6.66 -9.06 7.17
N TYR A 62 7.91 -9.29 6.82
CA TYR A 62 9.00 -9.58 7.75
C TYR A 62 10.34 -9.30 7.08
N GLY A 63 11.41 -9.21 7.84
CA GLY A 63 12.75 -9.06 7.29
C GLY A 63 13.79 -8.56 8.28
N GLY A 64 15.01 -8.36 7.81
CA GLY A 64 16.14 -8.00 8.65
C GLY A 64 16.05 -6.63 9.32
N ASP A 65 15.30 -5.72 8.74
CA ASP A 65 15.18 -4.34 9.25
C ASP A 65 14.09 -4.19 10.32
N GLU A 66 13.47 -5.29 10.81
CA GLU A 66 12.36 -5.21 11.77
C GLU A 66 12.72 -4.44 13.04
N LEU A 67 13.90 -4.68 13.61
CA LEU A 67 14.36 -3.97 14.80
C LEU A 67 14.50 -2.46 14.54
N LEU A 68 15.02 -2.08 13.39
CA LEU A 68 15.14 -0.68 12.97
C LEU A 68 13.76 -0.02 12.87
N ILE A 69 12.79 -0.72 12.28
CA ILE A 69 11.42 -0.22 12.11
C ILE A 69 10.75 -0.07 13.48
N ARG A 70 10.84 -1.08 14.35
CA ARG A 70 10.28 -1.02 15.72
C ARG A 70 10.89 0.13 16.54
N LYS A 71 12.19 0.36 16.39
CA LYS A 71 12.87 1.50 17.02
C LYS A 71 12.29 2.82 16.50
N ALA A 72 12.13 2.98 15.17
CA ALA A 72 11.54 4.17 14.60
C ALA A 72 10.10 4.41 15.08
N ILE A 73 9.27 3.36 15.21
CA ILE A 73 7.91 3.44 15.76
C ILE A 73 7.95 3.99 17.19
N ALA A 74 8.80 3.44 18.07
CA ALA A 74 8.92 3.86 19.46
C ALA A 74 9.45 5.30 19.58
N GLU A 75 10.50 5.67 18.83
CA GLU A 75 11.10 7.00 18.85
C GLU A 75 10.14 8.10 18.33
N THR A 76 9.19 7.71 17.50
CA THR A 76 8.20 8.64 16.92
C THR A 76 6.85 8.64 17.64
N GLY A 77 6.63 7.72 18.59
CA GLY A 77 5.36 7.58 19.32
C GLY A 77 4.21 7.07 18.43
N MET A 78 4.53 6.25 17.42
CA MET A 78 3.55 5.81 16.41
C MET A 78 2.95 4.43 16.70
N GLU A 79 3.07 3.88 17.91
CA GLU A 79 2.63 2.52 18.26
C GLU A 79 1.13 2.29 17.99
N LYS A 80 0.31 3.35 18.08
CA LYS A 80 -1.14 3.27 17.82
C LYS A 80 -1.51 3.48 16.35
N HIS A 81 -0.61 4.04 15.55
CA HIS A 81 -0.85 4.46 14.17
C HIS A 81 -0.09 3.64 13.14
N PHE A 82 0.97 2.91 13.56
CA PHE A 82 1.80 2.12 12.65
C PHE A 82 2.01 0.70 13.20
N VAL A 83 1.39 -0.28 12.56
CA VAL A 83 1.29 -1.66 13.05
C VAL A 83 2.04 -2.63 12.17
N LEU A 84 2.99 -3.38 12.74
CA LEU A 84 3.64 -4.50 12.06
C LEU A 84 2.82 -5.77 12.29
N VAL A 85 2.09 -6.21 11.26
CA VAL A 85 1.25 -7.41 11.30
C VAL A 85 2.08 -8.71 11.31
N GLY A 86 3.33 -8.63 10.82
CA GLY A 86 4.20 -9.78 10.66
C GLY A 86 3.94 -10.53 9.36
N LYS A 87 4.54 -11.73 9.26
CA LYS A 87 4.42 -12.60 8.09
C LYS A 87 3.03 -13.22 8.02
N GLN A 88 2.35 -13.05 6.90
CA GLN A 88 1.06 -13.69 6.61
C GLN A 88 1.20 -14.61 5.39
N ILE A 89 0.53 -15.77 5.42
CA ILE A 89 0.48 -16.71 4.29
C ILE A 89 -0.35 -16.10 3.16
N ASN A 90 -1.47 -15.45 3.51
CA ASN A 90 -2.35 -14.77 2.56
C ASN A 90 -2.47 -13.27 2.93
N PRO A 91 -1.82 -12.36 2.18
CA PRO A 91 -1.91 -10.94 2.44
C PRO A 91 -3.17 -10.27 1.87
N TYR A 92 -3.92 -10.93 0.99
CA TYR A 92 -5.03 -10.33 0.25
C TYR A 92 -6.16 -9.77 1.13
N PRO A 93 -6.60 -10.42 2.23
CA PRO A 93 -7.58 -9.83 3.13
C PRO A 93 -7.13 -8.48 3.71
N TYR A 94 -5.83 -8.34 4.02
CA TYR A 94 -5.27 -7.09 4.51
C TYR A 94 -5.27 -6.00 3.42
N ILE A 95 -4.86 -6.35 2.19
CA ILE A 95 -4.94 -5.41 1.06
C ILE A 95 -6.41 -5.03 0.81
N LYS A 96 -7.34 -6.00 0.86
CA LYS A 96 -8.77 -5.74 0.63
C LYS A 96 -9.39 -4.84 1.71
N ALA A 97 -8.90 -4.89 2.94
CA ALA A 97 -9.42 -4.09 4.05
C ALA A 97 -8.96 -2.62 4.03
N CYS A 98 -7.85 -2.27 3.36
CA CYS A 98 -7.35 -0.90 3.37
C CYS A 98 -8.19 0.07 2.51
N ASP A 99 -8.09 1.35 2.84
CA ASP A 99 -8.60 2.43 2.01
C ASP A 99 -7.62 2.76 0.87
N ILE A 100 -6.32 2.81 1.20
CA ILE A 100 -5.25 3.10 0.24
C ILE A 100 -4.10 2.09 0.45
N TYR A 101 -3.68 1.45 -0.64
CA TYR A 101 -2.44 0.68 -0.65
C TYR A 101 -1.25 1.59 -0.91
N VAL A 102 -0.24 1.56 -0.05
CA VAL A 102 0.94 2.42 -0.17
C VAL A 102 2.20 1.59 -0.38
N GLN A 103 2.97 1.88 -1.42
CA GLN A 103 4.30 1.30 -1.66
C GLN A 103 5.38 2.37 -1.44
N PRO A 104 5.97 2.47 -0.24
CA PRO A 104 6.88 3.55 0.12
C PRO A 104 8.32 3.33 -0.34
N SER A 105 8.57 2.43 -1.27
CA SER A 105 9.89 1.92 -1.65
C SER A 105 10.87 3.00 -2.10
N ARG A 106 12.16 2.83 -1.76
CA ARG A 106 13.24 3.65 -2.31
C ARG A 106 13.48 3.33 -3.77
N TYR A 107 13.39 2.04 -4.10
CA TYR A 107 13.47 1.52 -5.48
C TYR A 107 12.82 0.14 -5.60
N GLU A 108 12.31 -0.16 -6.77
CA GLU A 108 11.70 -1.44 -7.14
C GLU A 108 12.07 -1.79 -8.58
N GLY A 109 12.19 -3.09 -8.86
CA GLY A 109 12.15 -3.59 -10.23
C GLY A 109 10.72 -3.68 -10.73
N LYS A 110 9.95 -4.63 -10.19
CA LYS A 110 8.52 -4.82 -10.46
C LYS A 110 7.81 -5.09 -9.13
N ALA A 111 6.97 -4.16 -8.72
CA ALA A 111 6.20 -4.28 -7.47
C ALA A 111 4.92 -5.09 -7.71
N VAL A 112 5.01 -6.41 -7.60
CA VAL A 112 3.86 -7.32 -7.81
C VAL A 112 2.70 -6.96 -6.90
N THR A 113 2.95 -6.60 -5.66
CA THR A 113 1.93 -6.22 -4.67
C THR A 113 1.16 -4.94 -5.04
N VAL A 114 1.75 -4.03 -5.81
CA VAL A 114 1.05 -2.89 -6.41
C VAL A 114 -0.02 -3.38 -7.38
N ARG A 115 0.35 -4.31 -8.27
CA ARG A 115 -0.59 -4.91 -9.22
C ARG A 115 -1.69 -5.71 -8.51
N GLU A 116 -1.34 -6.44 -7.47
CA GLU A 116 -2.32 -7.18 -6.64
C GLU A 116 -3.33 -6.23 -5.99
N ALA A 117 -2.88 -5.08 -5.45
CA ALA A 117 -3.76 -4.07 -4.89
C ALA A 117 -4.69 -3.44 -5.95
N GLN A 118 -4.18 -3.16 -7.16
CA GLN A 118 -4.99 -2.68 -8.28
C GLN A 118 -6.06 -3.70 -8.70
N ILE A 119 -5.72 -4.98 -8.80
CA ILE A 119 -6.67 -6.07 -9.09
C ILE A 119 -7.77 -6.16 -8.03
N LEU A 120 -7.43 -5.90 -6.76
CA LEU A 120 -8.38 -5.86 -5.65
C LEU A 120 -9.18 -4.56 -5.58
N GLY A 121 -9.06 -3.68 -6.58
CA GLY A 121 -9.79 -2.42 -6.68
C GLY A 121 -9.37 -1.35 -5.66
N LYS A 122 -8.14 -1.44 -5.15
CA LYS A 122 -7.64 -0.48 -4.15
C LYS A 122 -6.93 0.70 -4.80
N SER A 123 -7.25 1.90 -4.34
CA SER A 123 -6.46 3.08 -4.67
C SER A 123 -5.01 2.87 -4.23
N VAL A 124 -4.07 3.16 -5.11
CA VAL A 124 -2.64 2.89 -4.89
C VAL A 124 -1.85 4.18 -4.88
N ALA A 125 -0.95 4.33 -3.92
CA ALA A 125 0.06 5.37 -3.88
C ALA A 125 1.46 4.73 -3.85
N ILE A 126 2.32 5.09 -4.80
CA ILE A 126 3.72 4.64 -4.80
C ILE A 126 4.67 5.81 -4.77
N THR A 127 5.82 5.65 -4.14
CA THR A 127 6.88 6.66 -4.22
C THR A 127 7.53 6.69 -5.60
N ARG A 128 8.05 7.86 -6.00
CA ARG A 128 8.74 8.07 -7.27
C ARG A 128 10.13 7.41 -7.28
N PHE A 129 10.22 6.19 -7.77
CA PHE A 129 11.46 5.49 -8.06
C PHE A 129 11.62 5.30 -9.59
N PRO A 130 12.79 4.94 -10.12
CA PRO A 130 13.05 4.95 -11.57
C PRO A 130 12.04 4.20 -12.44
N THR A 131 11.45 3.10 -11.92
CA THR A 131 10.47 2.28 -12.64
C THR A 131 9.02 2.59 -12.25
N SER A 132 8.74 3.63 -11.46
CA SER A 132 7.39 3.91 -10.93
C SER A 132 6.35 4.09 -12.03
N SER A 133 6.68 4.80 -13.12
CA SER A 133 5.78 5.02 -14.27
C SER A 133 5.46 3.75 -15.06
N SER A 134 6.22 2.66 -14.87
CA SER A 134 5.89 1.35 -15.44
C SER A 134 5.00 0.49 -14.54
N GLN A 135 4.82 0.90 -13.29
CA GLN A 135 4.00 0.19 -12.30
C GLN A 135 2.55 0.62 -12.33
N LEU A 136 2.30 1.90 -12.59
CA LEU A 136 0.98 2.48 -12.68
C LEU A 136 0.96 3.69 -13.65
N GLU A 137 -0.22 4.03 -14.11
CA GLU A 137 -0.52 5.23 -14.87
C GLU A 137 -1.07 6.29 -13.91
N GLU A 138 -0.27 7.35 -13.71
CA GLU A 138 -0.55 8.38 -12.70
C GLU A 138 -1.90 9.07 -12.93
N GLY A 139 -2.73 9.12 -11.89
CA GLY A 139 -4.08 9.71 -11.92
C GLY A 139 -5.15 8.78 -12.53
N VAL A 140 -4.77 7.62 -13.08
CA VAL A 140 -5.69 6.66 -13.72
C VAL A 140 -5.87 5.41 -12.85
N ASP A 141 -4.79 4.75 -12.46
CA ASP A 141 -4.85 3.53 -11.64
C ASP A 141 -4.03 3.62 -10.34
N GLY A 142 -3.62 4.83 -9.99
CA GLY A 142 -2.91 5.18 -8.77
C GLY A 142 -2.24 6.54 -8.86
N ILE A 143 -1.47 6.91 -7.83
CA ILE A 143 -0.69 8.15 -7.78
C ILE A 143 0.79 7.88 -7.50
N ILE A 144 1.66 8.78 -7.96
CA ILE A 144 3.10 8.76 -7.70
C ILE A 144 3.46 9.94 -6.79
N ILE A 145 3.82 9.65 -5.56
CA ILE A 145 4.22 10.64 -4.56
C ILE A 145 5.75 10.82 -4.51
N PRO A 146 6.28 11.95 -4.00
CA PRO A 146 7.73 12.17 -3.88
C PRO A 146 8.45 11.07 -3.10
N ASN A 147 9.73 10.82 -3.43
CA ASN A 147 10.54 9.75 -2.82
C ASN A 147 11.36 10.24 -1.61
N ASN A 148 10.78 11.08 -0.77
CA ASN A 148 11.30 11.50 0.54
C ASN A 148 10.13 11.54 1.54
N ALA A 149 10.43 11.61 2.84
CA ALA A 149 9.39 11.49 3.86
C ALA A 149 8.40 12.66 3.84
N GLU A 150 8.89 13.88 3.73
CA GLU A 150 8.09 15.11 3.75
C GLU A 150 7.15 15.18 2.54
N GLY A 151 7.71 15.09 1.35
CA GLY A 151 6.93 15.15 0.12
C GLY A 151 5.96 13.98 -0.03
N ALA A 152 6.35 12.76 0.44
CA ALA A 152 5.44 11.62 0.45
C ALA A 152 4.26 11.82 1.40
N ALA A 153 4.49 12.40 2.57
CA ALA A 153 3.41 12.71 3.51
C ALA A 153 2.47 13.78 2.93
N GLU A 154 3.02 14.83 2.32
CA GLU A 154 2.22 15.87 1.67
C GLU A 154 1.39 15.31 0.51
N GLY A 155 2.00 14.52 -0.38
CA GLY A 155 1.29 13.89 -1.50
C GLY A 155 0.20 12.92 -1.04
N LEU A 156 0.46 12.13 0.02
CA LEU A 156 -0.55 11.26 0.63
C LEU A 156 -1.66 12.06 1.29
N ALA A 157 -1.36 13.14 2.01
CA ALA A 157 -2.36 14.01 2.64
C ALA A 157 -3.30 14.62 1.59
N GLN A 158 -2.75 15.12 0.48
CA GLN A 158 -3.53 15.63 -0.65
C GLN A 158 -4.43 14.54 -1.25
N PHE A 159 -3.89 13.35 -1.49
CA PHE A 159 -4.65 12.24 -2.03
C PHE A 159 -5.74 11.73 -1.09
N ILE A 160 -5.49 11.71 0.21
CA ILE A 160 -6.49 11.37 1.25
C ILE A 160 -7.65 12.36 1.24
N ALA A 161 -7.36 13.64 1.04
CA ALA A 161 -8.37 14.70 0.97
C ALA A 161 -9.17 14.69 -0.34
N ASP A 162 -8.57 14.24 -1.45
CA ASP A 162 -9.21 14.23 -2.78
C ASP A 162 -10.05 12.95 -2.99
N LYS A 163 -11.24 12.94 -2.41
CA LYS A 163 -12.20 11.82 -2.56
C LYS A 163 -12.65 11.64 -4.01
N GLN A 164 -12.71 12.70 -4.80
CA GLN A 164 -13.10 12.62 -6.20
C GLN A 164 -12.05 11.86 -7.02
N GLN A 165 -10.76 12.14 -6.81
CA GLN A 165 -9.68 11.41 -7.47
C GLN A 165 -9.65 9.94 -7.04
N GLN A 166 -9.86 9.65 -5.74
CA GLN A 166 -9.90 8.26 -5.25
C GLN A 166 -11.03 7.46 -5.93
N GLU A 167 -12.24 8.03 -6.03
CA GLU A 167 -13.37 7.35 -6.68
C GLU A 167 -13.16 7.20 -8.19
N ALA A 168 -12.60 8.20 -8.86
CA ALA A 168 -12.24 8.10 -10.28
C ALA A 168 -11.24 6.95 -10.54
N ILE A 169 -10.20 6.83 -9.69
CA ILE A 169 -9.23 5.73 -9.77
C ILE A 169 -9.92 4.38 -9.54
N LYS A 170 -10.77 4.25 -8.52
CA LYS A 170 -11.48 3.00 -8.23
C LYS A 170 -12.38 2.59 -9.41
N GLU A 171 -13.05 3.52 -10.05
CA GLU A 171 -13.88 3.23 -11.23
C GLU A 171 -13.03 2.74 -12.40
N GLN A 172 -11.87 3.36 -12.65
CA GLN A 172 -10.93 2.88 -13.67
C GLN A 172 -10.42 1.46 -13.35
N LEU A 173 -10.15 1.16 -12.08
CA LEU A 173 -9.70 -0.17 -11.66
C LEU A 173 -10.78 -1.25 -11.89
N ARG A 174 -12.08 -0.92 -11.77
CA ARG A 174 -13.19 -1.86 -12.03
C ARG A 174 -13.29 -2.27 -13.48
N ILE A 175 -13.01 -1.36 -14.41
CA ILE A 175 -13.11 -1.62 -15.85
C ILE A 175 -11.81 -2.11 -16.48
N ARG A 176 -10.67 -1.95 -15.78
CA ARG A 176 -9.35 -2.35 -16.27
C ARG A 176 -9.10 -3.84 -16.00
N HIS A 177 -8.86 -4.60 -17.06
CA HIS A 177 -8.40 -5.98 -16.95
C HIS A 177 -6.88 -6.01 -16.77
N TYR A 178 -6.43 -6.42 -15.59
CA TYR A 178 -5.00 -6.58 -15.26
C TYR A 178 -4.48 -8.00 -15.52
N GLY A 179 -5.15 -8.78 -16.40
CA GLY A 179 -4.74 -10.12 -16.76
C GLY A 179 -3.50 -10.15 -17.65
N ASN A 180 -2.72 -11.21 -17.55
CA ASN A 180 -1.62 -11.50 -18.48
C ASN A 180 -2.13 -12.12 -19.80
N GLU A 181 -3.43 -12.18 -20.04
CA GLU A 181 -4.04 -12.81 -21.19
C GLU A 181 -3.43 -12.31 -22.51
N LYS A 182 -3.34 -11.00 -22.68
CA LYS A 182 -2.72 -10.40 -23.89
C LYS A 182 -1.22 -10.68 -24.02
N GLU A 183 -0.50 -10.87 -22.92
CA GLU A 183 0.92 -11.24 -22.95
C GLU A 183 1.09 -12.73 -23.26
N VAL A 184 0.19 -13.56 -22.77
CA VAL A 184 0.13 -14.99 -23.09
C VAL A 184 -0.20 -15.18 -24.57
N ASP A 185 -1.17 -14.46 -25.12
CA ASP A 185 -1.52 -14.49 -26.54
C ASP A 185 -0.35 -14.08 -27.43
N LYS A 186 0.41 -13.05 -27.06
CA LYS A 186 1.64 -12.64 -27.77
C LYS A 186 2.70 -13.73 -27.78
N ILE A 187 2.86 -14.44 -26.65
CA ILE A 187 3.82 -15.55 -26.56
C ILE A 187 3.39 -16.70 -27.46
N TYR A 188 2.12 -17.09 -27.45
CA TYR A 188 1.59 -18.13 -28.32
C TYR A 188 1.74 -17.74 -29.82
N SER A 189 1.38 -16.51 -30.17
CA SER A 189 1.56 -16.01 -31.54
C SER A 189 3.02 -16.00 -31.98
N ALA A 190 3.97 -15.79 -31.08
CA ALA A 190 5.40 -15.84 -31.39
C ALA A 190 5.97 -17.27 -31.49
N ILE A 191 5.27 -18.27 -30.94
CA ILE A 191 5.66 -19.69 -31.02
C ILE A 191 5.08 -20.37 -32.26
N GLU A 192 3.90 -19.91 -32.71
CA GLU A 192 3.18 -20.48 -33.86
C GLU A 192 3.59 -19.86 -35.21
N GLY A 193 4.40 -18.82 -35.26
CA GLY A 193 4.94 -18.15 -36.45
C GLY A 193 6.39 -18.48 -36.69
#